data_2d670966d5ac57b76a4fcba2f7ebb88a
#
_entry.id   2d670966d5ac57b76a4fcba2f7ebb88a
#
_cell.length_a   1.000
_cell.length_b   1.000
_cell.length_c   1.000
_cell.angle_alpha   90.00
_cell.angle_beta   90.00
_cell.angle_gamma   90.00
#
_symmetry.space_group_name_H-M   'P 1'
#
loop_
_entity.id
_entity.type
_entity.pdbx_description
1 polymer ?
#
loop_
_entity_poly.entity_id
_entity_poly.type
_entity_poly.pdbx_seq_one_letter_code
_entity_poly.pdbx_strand_id
1 'polypeptide(L)'
;IDYFGWSKQGEWKFSPNDFPEPGEMVSKLRDKGIMTMVSIWPSVNPKAENYPVFQDRGLLVRTREGMPLLLPFKERDEDGETNIAYYDATNPEARAYIWERCKANYYDYGVRTWWLDACEPEMYPDAQENSLYWIGAGSATTNAYPYFHAKAFYDGMTGEGEDEVVLLCRSAWAGSQQFGALVWSGDVYSNFAHLAEQIKMGLNMGVSGISWWTTDIGGFSYGKPEDPEFRELLIRWFQFGVFCPVTRLHGNREPTNMMSGAPNELWSFGPECEKLMADQLQVREALRPYVHAQMDRYSADGTPVMRSLAMEFPNDPETFGIEDAYMFGDDYLCAPVLQYGARSRKVYLPKGTDWACNWTGSRYTGGQWIVADAPIERMPVFKRVG
;
A
#
# COMPACT_ATOMS: atom_id res chain seq x y z
N ILE A 1 -6.25 -10.41 5.97
CA ILE A 1 -7.66 -10.71 5.68
C ILE A 1 -8.25 -9.48 5.06
N ASP A 2 -8.66 -9.62 3.80
CA ASP A 2 -9.15 -8.54 2.96
C ASP A 2 -10.62 -8.18 3.27
N TYR A 3 -11.10 -7.17 2.62
CA TYR A 3 -12.48 -6.76 2.47
C TYR A 3 -13.39 -8.00 2.31
N PHE A 4 -14.60 -7.96 2.82
CA PHE A 4 -15.45 -9.12 3.03
C PHE A 4 -15.07 -10.08 4.19
N GLY A 5 -14.09 -9.76 5.00
CA GLY A 5 -13.88 -10.48 6.25
C GLY A 5 -14.97 -10.30 7.31
N TRP A 6 -15.93 -9.38 7.04
CA TRP A 6 -17.11 -9.06 7.86
C TRP A 6 -18.41 -9.43 7.14
N SER A 7 -19.52 -9.47 7.86
CA SER A 7 -20.85 -9.75 7.27
C SER A 7 -21.46 -8.53 6.58
N LYS A 8 -21.27 -7.32 7.15
CA LYS A 8 -21.74 -6.03 6.59
C LYS A 8 -20.74 -4.93 6.87
N GLN A 9 -20.72 -3.93 5.98
CA GLN A 9 -19.92 -2.72 6.16
C GLN A 9 -20.23 -2.07 7.52
N GLY A 10 -19.18 -1.78 8.30
CA GLY A 10 -19.31 -1.12 9.59
C GLY A 10 -19.58 -2.05 10.79
N GLU A 11 -19.58 -3.37 10.63
CA GLU A 11 -19.64 -4.30 11.76
C GLU A 11 -18.26 -4.48 12.40
N TRP A 12 -17.18 -4.37 11.62
CA TRP A 12 -15.79 -4.50 12.06
C TRP A 12 -15.59 -5.70 13.00
N LYS A 13 -16.01 -6.87 12.51
CA LYS A 13 -15.84 -8.16 13.18
C LYS A 13 -15.71 -9.27 12.15
N PHE A 14 -15.04 -10.34 12.52
CA PHE A 14 -14.96 -11.52 11.67
C PHE A 14 -16.36 -12.07 11.37
N SER A 15 -16.63 -12.33 10.08
CA SER A 15 -17.84 -13.06 9.69
C SER A 15 -17.85 -14.44 10.33
N PRO A 16 -18.86 -14.80 11.14
CA PRO A 16 -18.88 -16.10 11.81
C PRO A 16 -19.02 -17.28 10.84
N ASN A 17 -19.53 -17.03 9.63
CA ASN A 17 -19.64 -18.06 8.60
C ASN A 17 -18.28 -18.40 7.97
N ASP A 18 -17.43 -17.39 7.79
CA ASP A 18 -16.14 -17.54 7.14
C ASP A 18 -15.01 -17.81 8.16
N PHE A 19 -15.16 -17.30 9.38
CA PHE A 19 -14.18 -17.38 10.47
C PHE A 19 -14.85 -17.88 11.77
N PRO A 20 -15.19 -19.18 11.88
CA PRO A 20 -15.90 -19.70 13.05
C PRO A 20 -15.09 -19.64 14.36
N GLU A 21 -13.76 -19.76 14.26
CA GLU A 21 -12.82 -19.74 15.40
C GLU A 21 -11.67 -18.73 15.16
N PRO A 22 -11.97 -17.41 15.09
CA PRO A 22 -10.98 -16.41 14.67
C PRO A 22 -9.80 -16.30 15.64
N GLY A 23 -10.02 -16.43 16.94
CA GLY A 23 -8.96 -16.39 17.95
C GLY A 23 -7.97 -17.54 17.81
N GLU A 24 -8.46 -18.75 17.54
CA GLU A 24 -7.61 -19.92 17.28
C GLU A 24 -6.81 -19.76 16.00
N MET A 25 -7.43 -19.25 14.92
CA MET A 25 -6.77 -18.98 13.65
C MET A 25 -5.61 -17.99 13.83
N VAL A 26 -5.87 -16.84 14.46
CA VAL A 26 -4.86 -15.79 14.70
C VAL A 26 -3.71 -16.32 15.55
N SER A 27 -4.02 -17.10 16.62
CA SER A 27 -3.00 -17.71 17.46
C SER A 27 -2.11 -18.69 16.70
N LYS A 28 -2.70 -19.58 15.90
CA LYS A 28 -1.95 -20.56 15.08
C LYS A 28 -1.05 -19.89 14.03
N LEU A 29 -1.47 -18.76 13.45
CA LEU A 29 -0.64 -17.99 12.52
C LEU A 29 0.52 -17.33 13.25
N ARG A 30 0.27 -16.72 14.40
CA ARG A 30 1.30 -16.10 15.23
C ARG A 30 2.36 -17.11 15.70
N ASP A 31 1.95 -18.32 16.08
CA ASP A 31 2.87 -19.41 16.48
C ASP A 31 3.81 -19.83 15.33
N LYS A 32 3.44 -19.55 14.08
CA LYS A 32 4.27 -19.71 12.88
C LYS A 32 5.07 -18.47 12.50
N GLY A 33 5.04 -17.40 13.32
CA GLY A 33 5.69 -16.13 13.03
C GLY A 33 4.94 -15.27 11.99
N ILE A 34 3.65 -15.55 11.74
CA ILE A 34 2.82 -14.82 10.77
C ILE A 34 1.88 -13.88 11.54
N MET A 35 2.01 -12.59 11.32
CA MET A 35 1.08 -11.58 11.84
C MET A 35 -0.16 -11.49 10.96
N THR A 36 -1.32 -11.44 11.59
CA THR A 36 -2.60 -11.24 10.91
C THR A 36 -2.90 -9.76 10.78
N MET A 37 -3.12 -9.30 9.55
CA MET A 37 -3.62 -7.97 9.22
C MET A 37 -5.07 -8.09 8.76
N VAL A 38 -5.94 -7.18 9.20
CA VAL A 38 -7.35 -7.13 8.79
C VAL A 38 -7.65 -5.83 8.07
N SER A 39 -8.44 -5.93 7.00
CA SER A 39 -8.96 -4.76 6.28
C SER A 39 -10.04 -4.07 7.12
N ILE A 40 -9.98 -2.76 7.17
CA ILE A 40 -10.97 -1.89 7.81
C ILE A 40 -11.38 -0.82 6.81
N TRP A 41 -12.65 -0.84 6.45
CA TRP A 41 -13.26 0.24 5.69
C TRP A 41 -14.01 1.18 6.64
N PRO A 42 -13.96 2.50 6.46
CA PRO A 42 -14.63 3.46 7.32
C PRO A 42 -16.13 3.59 7.04
N SER A 43 -16.66 2.79 6.15
CA SER A 43 -18.06 2.78 5.74
C SER A 43 -18.95 1.97 6.70
N VAL A 44 -20.20 2.41 6.84
CA VAL A 44 -21.20 1.81 7.71
C VAL A 44 -22.50 1.64 6.94
N ASN A 45 -22.95 0.38 6.81
CA ASN A 45 -24.25 0.05 6.22
C ASN A 45 -25.37 0.40 7.20
N PRO A 46 -26.48 1.04 6.78
CA PRO A 46 -27.62 1.32 7.65
C PRO A 46 -28.25 0.08 8.35
N LYS A 47 -28.00 -1.11 7.82
CA LYS A 47 -28.44 -2.37 8.43
C LYS A 47 -27.39 -3.02 9.37
N ALA A 48 -26.19 -2.42 9.48
CA ALA A 48 -25.15 -2.90 10.39
C ALA A 48 -25.52 -2.62 11.84
N GLU A 49 -25.10 -3.50 12.75
CA GLU A 49 -25.41 -3.40 14.18
C GLU A 49 -24.93 -2.10 14.84
N ASN A 50 -23.85 -1.52 14.31
CA ASN A 50 -23.27 -0.29 14.84
C ASN A 50 -23.94 1.00 14.30
N TYR A 51 -24.69 0.93 13.19
CA TYR A 51 -25.28 2.11 12.56
C TYR A 51 -26.18 2.95 13.47
N PRO A 52 -27.11 2.35 14.27
CA PRO A 52 -27.95 3.13 15.18
C PRO A 52 -27.16 3.99 16.16
N VAL A 53 -26.05 3.47 16.69
CA VAL A 53 -25.19 4.23 17.62
C VAL A 53 -24.53 5.41 16.90
N PHE A 54 -24.01 5.21 15.69
CA PHE A 54 -23.44 6.29 14.91
C PHE A 54 -24.46 7.37 14.56
N GLN A 55 -25.68 6.98 14.20
CA GLN A 55 -26.76 7.88 13.87
C GLN A 55 -27.23 8.68 15.09
N ASP A 56 -27.53 7.99 16.19
CA ASP A 56 -28.10 8.60 17.41
C ASP A 56 -27.13 9.58 18.08
N ARG A 57 -25.81 9.28 18.01
CA ARG A 57 -24.76 10.12 18.58
C ARG A 57 -24.19 11.14 17.58
N GLY A 58 -24.67 11.18 16.33
CA GLY A 58 -24.21 12.12 15.31
C GLY A 58 -22.73 11.91 14.89
N LEU A 59 -22.30 10.64 14.82
CA LEU A 59 -20.91 10.25 14.54
C LEU A 59 -20.65 9.94 13.06
N LEU A 60 -21.65 10.14 12.19
CA LEU A 60 -21.53 9.96 10.74
C LEU A 60 -21.16 11.27 10.05
N VAL A 61 -20.49 11.18 8.90
CA VAL A 61 -20.40 12.30 7.96
C VAL A 61 -21.81 12.70 7.52
N ARG A 62 -22.10 14.00 7.51
CA ARG A 62 -23.44 14.53 7.25
C ARG A 62 -23.46 15.32 5.95
N THR A 63 -24.66 15.52 5.42
CA THR A 63 -24.93 16.56 4.43
C THR A 63 -24.85 17.94 5.07
N ARG A 64 -24.80 19.00 4.26
CA ARG A 64 -24.87 20.40 4.76
C ARG A 64 -26.15 20.70 5.55
N GLU A 65 -27.23 19.95 5.27
CA GLU A 65 -28.51 20.03 5.97
C GLU A 65 -28.53 19.25 7.30
N GLY A 66 -27.44 18.55 7.62
CA GLY A 66 -27.28 17.83 8.89
C GLY A 66 -27.76 16.38 8.88
N MET A 67 -28.23 15.84 7.75
CA MET A 67 -28.64 14.44 7.62
C MET A 67 -27.42 13.55 7.37
N PRO A 68 -27.42 12.25 7.74
CA PRO A 68 -26.37 11.32 7.34
C PRO A 68 -26.17 11.34 5.81
N LEU A 69 -24.93 11.46 5.37
CA LEU A 69 -24.59 11.39 3.94
C LEU A 69 -24.58 9.93 3.52
N LEU A 70 -25.56 9.53 2.72
CA LEU A 70 -25.70 8.15 2.22
C LEU A 70 -25.26 8.07 0.77
N LEU A 71 -24.45 7.07 0.45
CA LEU A 71 -23.91 6.81 -0.87
C LEU A 71 -24.32 5.42 -1.37
N PRO A 72 -24.65 5.26 -2.65
CA PRO A 72 -24.94 3.95 -3.23
C PRO A 72 -23.75 2.99 -3.08
N PHE A 73 -24.04 1.76 -2.71
CA PHE A 73 -23.04 0.71 -2.54
C PHE A 73 -23.64 -0.67 -2.84
N LYS A 74 -22.81 -1.62 -3.27
CA LYS A 74 -23.20 -3.01 -3.43
C LYS A 74 -22.61 -3.86 -2.30
N GLU A 75 -23.45 -4.25 -1.37
CA GLU A 75 -23.05 -5.11 -0.25
C GLU A 75 -22.89 -6.57 -0.71
N ARG A 76 -22.09 -7.33 0.03
CA ARG A 76 -21.72 -8.72 -0.28
C ARG A 76 -22.94 -9.65 -0.48
N ASP A 77 -23.84 -9.66 0.46
CA ASP A 77 -24.94 -10.64 0.57
C ASP A 77 -26.31 -10.00 0.34
N GLU A 78 -26.36 -8.87 -0.38
CA GLU A 78 -27.62 -8.19 -0.71
C GLU A 78 -27.90 -8.21 -2.20
N ASP A 79 -29.12 -8.55 -2.57
CA ASP A 79 -29.59 -8.40 -3.95
C ASP A 79 -29.81 -6.92 -4.27
N GLY A 80 -29.01 -6.38 -5.19
CA GLY A 80 -29.11 -4.99 -5.63
C GLY A 80 -28.21 -4.02 -4.89
N GLU A 81 -28.46 -2.72 -5.10
CA GLU A 81 -27.76 -1.63 -4.43
C GLU A 81 -28.36 -1.34 -3.06
N THR A 82 -27.50 -1.08 -2.11
CA THR A 82 -27.85 -0.53 -0.79
C THR A 82 -27.20 0.85 -0.63
N ASN A 83 -27.22 1.40 0.56
CA ASN A 83 -26.49 2.61 0.89
C ASN A 83 -25.48 2.35 1.99
N ILE A 84 -24.40 3.13 1.97
CA ILE A 84 -23.45 3.23 3.07
C ILE A 84 -23.31 4.68 3.51
N ALA A 85 -22.98 4.89 4.76
CA ALA A 85 -22.47 6.15 5.29
C ALA A 85 -20.99 5.98 5.65
N TYR A 86 -20.27 7.06 5.84
CA TYR A 86 -18.95 7.05 6.45
C TYR A 86 -19.03 7.54 7.90
N TYR A 87 -18.33 6.87 8.83
CA TYR A 87 -18.17 7.48 10.14
C TYR A 87 -17.29 8.74 10.01
N ASP A 88 -17.52 9.73 10.84
CA ASP A 88 -16.75 10.97 10.80
C ASP A 88 -15.43 10.80 11.56
N ALA A 89 -14.35 10.42 10.85
CA ALA A 89 -13.03 10.25 11.44
C ALA A 89 -12.47 11.54 12.08
N THR A 90 -12.98 12.70 11.70
CA THR A 90 -12.56 13.99 12.29
C THR A 90 -13.16 14.21 13.67
N ASN A 91 -14.26 13.50 14.02
CA ASN A 91 -14.87 13.53 15.33
C ASN A 91 -14.13 12.59 16.32
N PRO A 92 -13.58 13.10 17.43
CA PRO A 92 -12.84 12.28 18.39
C PRO A 92 -13.71 11.18 19.03
N GLU A 93 -15.00 11.41 19.22
CA GLU A 93 -15.92 10.41 19.76
C GLU A 93 -16.14 9.25 18.77
N ALA A 94 -16.25 9.57 17.47
CA ALA A 94 -16.38 8.57 16.44
C ALA A 94 -15.10 7.71 16.32
N ARG A 95 -13.92 8.32 16.45
CA ARG A 95 -12.64 7.59 16.49
C ARG A 95 -12.55 6.65 17.68
N ALA A 96 -12.96 7.11 18.87
CA ALA A 96 -12.97 6.26 20.05
C ALA A 96 -13.91 5.05 19.88
N TYR A 97 -15.09 5.27 19.28
CA TYR A 97 -16.06 4.20 19.09
C TYR A 97 -15.60 3.14 18.07
N ILE A 98 -15.05 3.55 16.91
CA ILE A 98 -14.54 2.55 15.96
C ILE A 98 -13.39 1.74 16.56
N TRP A 99 -12.49 2.40 17.32
CA TRP A 99 -11.42 1.68 18.00
C TRP A 99 -11.98 0.65 19.00
N GLU A 100 -12.95 1.05 19.82
CA GLU A 100 -13.62 0.15 20.77
C GLU A 100 -14.17 -1.12 20.07
N ARG A 101 -14.81 -0.95 18.90
CA ARG A 101 -15.32 -2.08 18.11
C ARG A 101 -14.21 -2.96 17.56
N CYS A 102 -13.21 -2.33 16.92
CA CYS A 102 -12.07 -3.05 16.36
C CYS A 102 -11.22 -3.73 17.45
N LYS A 103 -11.10 -3.12 18.62
CA LYS A 103 -10.43 -3.74 19.77
C LYS A 103 -11.11 -5.01 20.18
N ALA A 104 -12.38 -4.94 20.48
CA ALA A 104 -13.15 -6.11 20.97
C ALA A 104 -13.22 -7.26 19.94
N ASN A 105 -13.27 -6.93 18.64
CA ASN A 105 -13.55 -7.89 17.57
C ASN A 105 -12.31 -8.40 16.82
N TYR A 106 -11.15 -7.73 16.97
CA TYR A 106 -9.91 -8.10 16.28
C TYR A 106 -8.68 -8.04 17.20
N TYR A 107 -8.43 -6.89 17.87
CA TYR A 107 -7.25 -6.73 18.70
C TYR A 107 -7.20 -7.75 19.85
N ASP A 108 -8.31 -7.98 20.53
CA ASP A 108 -8.40 -8.94 21.64
C ASP A 108 -8.21 -10.40 21.18
N TYR A 109 -8.36 -10.68 19.87
CA TYR A 109 -7.97 -11.96 19.25
C TYR A 109 -6.47 -12.03 18.88
N GLY A 110 -5.72 -10.93 19.00
CA GLY A 110 -4.29 -10.88 18.69
C GLY A 110 -3.92 -10.22 17.37
N VAL A 111 -4.85 -9.58 16.66
CA VAL A 111 -4.55 -8.73 15.51
C VAL A 111 -3.81 -7.49 15.97
N ARG A 112 -2.67 -7.15 15.31
CA ARG A 112 -1.81 -6.02 15.68
C ARG A 112 -1.47 -5.10 14.51
N THR A 113 -1.92 -5.43 13.32
CA THR A 113 -1.68 -4.65 12.10
C THR A 113 -2.99 -4.41 11.38
N TRP A 114 -3.15 -3.23 10.78
CA TRP A 114 -4.41 -2.77 10.22
C TRP A 114 -4.24 -2.36 8.77
N TRP A 115 -5.20 -2.73 7.94
CA TRP A 115 -5.28 -2.33 6.55
C TRP A 115 -6.46 -1.36 6.40
N LEU A 116 -6.14 -0.06 6.36
CA LEU A 116 -7.10 1.03 6.30
C LEU A 116 -7.42 1.32 4.82
N ASP A 117 -8.39 0.61 4.31
CA ASP A 117 -8.82 0.69 2.91
C ASP A 117 -10.04 1.62 2.76
N ALA A 118 -10.32 2.09 1.53
CA ALA A 118 -11.40 3.03 1.21
C ALA A 118 -11.42 4.30 2.08
N CYS A 119 -10.25 4.71 2.56
CA CYS A 119 -10.10 5.72 3.62
C CYS A 119 -9.86 7.15 3.11
N GLU A 120 -10.16 7.47 1.86
CA GLU A 120 -10.09 8.82 1.26
C GLU A 120 -11.04 9.84 1.92
N PRO A 121 -12.33 9.59 2.28
CA PRO A 121 -13.25 8.50 1.95
C PRO A 121 -13.67 8.51 0.48
N GLU A 122 -14.03 7.32 -0.03
CA GLU A 122 -14.40 7.15 -1.43
C GLU A 122 -15.78 7.77 -1.71
N MET A 123 -15.79 9.01 -2.15
CA MET A 123 -16.99 9.80 -2.43
C MET A 123 -16.89 10.46 -3.80
N TYR A 124 -18.02 10.55 -4.49
CA TYR A 124 -18.11 11.36 -5.69
C TYR A 124 -17.91 12.85 -5.38
N PRO A 125 -17.41 13.67 -6.32
CA PRO A 125 -17.16 15.10 -6.10
C PRO A 125 -18.35 15.87 -5.52
N ASP A 126 -19.56 15.64 -6.03
CA ASP A 126 -20.79 16.27 -5.55
C ASP A 126 -21.10 15.91 -4.08
N ALA A 127 -20.80 14.66 -3.69
CA ALA A 127 -20.96 14.22 -2.31
C ALA A 127 -19.94 14.87 -1.40
N GLN A 128 -18.69 15.05 -1.87
CA GLN A 128 -17.66 15.77 -1.12
C GLN A 128 -18.05 17.25 -0.90
N GLU A 129 -18.56 17.92 -1.92
CA GLU A 129 -19.03 19.31 -1.80
C GLU A 129 -20.19 19.45 -0.82
N ASN A 130 -21.10 18.47 -0.79
CA ASN A 130 -22.24 18.45 0.12
C ASN A 130 -21.91 17.92 1.52
N SER A 131 -20.70 17.44 1.76
CA SER A 131 -20.35 16.83 3.05
C SER A 131 -20.06 17.86 4.13
N LEU A 132 -20.39 17.49 5.36
CA LEU A 132 -20.09 18.24 6.59
C LEU A 132 -19.48 17.29 7.61
N TYR A 133 -18.26 17.59 8.00
CA TYR A 133 -17.50 16.91 9.03
C TYR A 133 -17.54 17.67 10.36
N TRP A 134 -17.10 17.03 11.43
CA TRP A 134 -16.97 17.69 12.74
C TRP A 134 -16.09 18.95 12.68
N ILE A 135 -14.99 18.89 11.92
CA ILE A 135 -14.05 20.03 11.78
C ILE A 135 -14.43 21.04 10.70
N GLY A 136 -15.51 20.83 9.95
CA GLY A 136 -15.98 21.79 8.94
C GLY A 136 -16.51 21.17 7.65
N ALA A 137 -16.70 22.03 6.65
CA ALA A 137 -17.24 21.64 5.34
C ALA A 137 -16.28 20.74 4.57
N GLY A 138 -16.80 19.74 3.86
CA GLY A 138 -16.02 18.76 3.13
C GLY A 138 -15.08 19.37 2.09
N SER A 139 -15.52 20.40 1.38
CA SER A 139 -14.68 21.12 0.41
C SER A 139 -13.36 21.66 0.98
N ALA A 140 -13.28 21.84 2.30
CA ALA A 140 -12.07 22.30 2.99
C ALA A 140 -11.37 21.20 3.82
N THR A 141 -12.05 20.11 4.14
CA THR A 141 -11.57 19.17 5.18
C THR A 141 -11.46 17.73 4.74
N THR A 142 -12.09 17.31 3.64
CA THR A 142 -12.11 15.90 3.21
C THR A 142 -10.71 15.28 3.09
N ASN A 143 -9.73 16.01 2.54
CA ASN A 143 -8.36 15.50 2.40
C ASN A 143 -7.67 15.16 3.73
N ALA A 144 -8.15 15.72 4.85
CA ALA A 144 -7.64 15.38 6.18
C ALA A 144 -8.25 14.09 6.77
N TYR A 145 -9.27 13.51 6.12
CA TYR A 145 -9.95 12.34 6.61
C TYR A 145 -9.00 11.15 6.86
N PRO A 146 -8.13 10.74 5.89
CA PRO A 146 -7.22 9.62 6.09
C PRO A 146 -6.22 9.85 7.24
N TYR A 147 -5.82 11.09 7.47
CA TYR A 147 -5.00 11.46 8.63
C TYR A 147 -5.71 11.12 9.96
N PHE A 148 -6.98 11.52 10.10
CA PHE A 148 -7.75 11.25 11.31
C PHE A 148 -8.16 9.79 11.45
N HIS A 149 -8.38 9.11 10.32
CA HIS A 149 -8.65 7.68 10.33
C HIS A 149 -7.43 6.88 10.81
N ALA A 150 -6.24 7.17 10.28
CA ALA A 150 -4.99 6.58 10.77
C ALA A 150 -4.76 6.89 12.25
N LYS A 151 -5.02 8.14 12.67
CA LYS A 151 -4.92 8.57 14.07
C LYS A 151 -5.80 7.73 15.01
N ALA A 152 -7.01 7.32 14.59
CA ALA A 152 -7.90 6.50 15.42
C ALA A 152 -7.25 5.17 15.83
N PHE A 153 -6.58 4.50 14.90
CA PHE A 153 -5.90 3.24 15.15
C PHE A 153 -4.57 3.41 15.87
N TYR A 154 -3.84 4.47 15.55
CA TYR A 154 -2.60 4.81 16.26
C TYR A 154 -2.85 5.10 17.75
N ASP A 155 -3.77 6.02 18.05
CA ASP A 155 -4.14 6.36 19.43
C ASP A 155 -4.67 5.13 20.19
N GLY A 156 -5.45 4.30 19.50
CA GLY A 156 -5.97 3.07 20.08
C GLY A 156 -4.87 2.07 20.41
N MET A 157 -3.97 1.79 19.47
CA MET A 157 -2.85 0.86 19.66
C MET A 157 -1.90 1.34 20.78
N THR A 158 -1.49 2.61 20.73
CA THR A 158 -0.59 3.18 21.74
C THR A 158 -1.26 3.26 23.11
N GLY A 159 -2.58 3.48 23.15
CA GLY A 159 -3.38 3.40 24.39
C GLY A 159 -3.40 2.02 25.04
N GLU A 160 -3.21 0.95 24.26
CA GLU A 160 -3.05 -0.43 24.76
C GLU A 160 -1.58 -0.77 25.06
N GLY A 161 -0.64 0.17 24.88
CA GLY A 161 0.79 -0.02 25.19
C GLY A 161 1.61 -0.57 24.02
N GLU A 162 1.09 -0.56 22.80
CA GLU A 162 1.87 -0.95 21.61
C GLU A 162 2.82 0.18 21.18
N ASP A 163 4.10 -0.11 21.06
CA ASP A 163 5.14 0.85 20.67
C ASP A 163 5.35 0.88 19.15
N GLU A 164 5.06 -0.23 18.48
CA GLU A 164 5.24 -0.38 17.03
C GLU A 164 3.87 -0.45 16.34
N VAL A 165 3.48 0.64 15.67
CA VAL A 165 2.19 0.73 14.96
C VAL A 165 2.45 0.76 13.46
N VAL A 166 1.85 -0.19 12.72
CA VAL A 166 1.89 -0.24 11.26
C VAL A 166 0.46 -0.23 10.72
N LEU A 167 0.15 0.80 9.93
CA LEU A 167 -1.13 1.01 9.30
C LEU A 167 -0.96 1.05 7.79
N LEU A 168 -1.41 0.01 7.08
CA LEU A 168 -1.46 0.00 5.62
C LEU A 168 -2.64 0.85 5.16
N CYS A 169 -2.37 2.02 4.56
CA CYS A 169 -3.37 3.02 4.21
C CYS A 169 -3.48 3.19 2.70
N ARG A 170 -4.70 3.14 2.13
CA ARG A 170 -4.90 3.46 0.71
C ARG A 170 -4.70 4.95 0.43
N SER A 171 -4.96 5.77 1.40
CA SER A 171 -4.77 7.22 1.31
C SER A 171 -4.11 7.78 2.56
N ALA A 172 -3.43 8.91 2.40
CA ALA A 172 -2.78 9.63 3.48
C ALA A 172 -2.82 11.14 3.22
N TRP A 173 -2.59 11.91 4.24
CA TRP A 173 -2.39 13.36 4.14
C TRP A 173 -1.09 13.76 4.82
N ALA A 174 -0.65 14.99 4.59
CA ALA A 174 0.55 15.52 5.23
C ALA A 174 0.51 15.32 6.76
N GLY A 175 1.54 14.69 7.32
CA GLY A 175 1.61 14.34 8.74
C GLY A 175 1.16 12.92 9.09
N SER A 176 0.58 12.14 8.16
CA SER A 176 0.14 10.77 8.45
C SER A 176 1.29 9.82 8.81
N GLN A 177 2.52 10.13 8.38
CA GLN A 177 3.72 9.35 8.72
C GLN A 177 3.95 9.21 10.23
N GLN A 178 3.52 10.20 11.03
CA GLN A 178 3.65 10.13 12.51
C GLN A 178 2.81 9.02 13.14
N PHE A 179 1.85 8.44 12.42
CA PHE A 179 0.97 7.38 12.88
C PHE A 179 1.37 6.00 12.35
N GLY A 180 2.58 5.85 11.81
CA GLY A 180 3.00 4.59 11.22
C GLY A 180 2.28 4.25 9.90
N ALA A 181 1.81 5.27 9.17
CA ALA A 181 1.14 5.08 7.89
C ALA A 181 2.12 4.56 6.82
N LEU A 182 1.85 3.36 6.35
CA LEU A 182 2.43 2.71 5.18
C LEU A 182 1.43 2.85 4.04
N VAL A 183 1.78 3.55 2.95
CA VAL A 183 0.84 3.86 1.87
C VAL A 183 1.09 2.98 0.65
N TRP A 184 0.03 2.51 0.01
CA TRP A 184 0.12 1.89 -1.31
C TRP A 184 -0.62 2.71 -2.36
N SER A 185 -0.35 2.43 -3.61
CA SER A 185 -0.83 3.20 -4.76
C SER A 185 -2.29 3.00 -5.16
N GLY A 186 -3.06 2.22 -4.39
CA GLY A 186 -4.45 1.89 -4.71
C GLY A 186 -4.61 0.84 -5.80
N ASP A 187 -5.80 0.75 -6.39
CA ASP A 187 -6.25 -0.30 -7.31
C ASP A 187 -5.79 -0.03 -8.75
N VAL A 188 -4.48 -0.03 -8.96
CA VAL A 188 -3.87 0.25 -10.27
C VAL A 188 -4.00 -0.92 -11.24
N TYR A 189 -3.97 -0.63 -12.54
CA TYR A 189 -4.13 -1.64 -13.58
C TYR A 189 -2.85 -2.44 -13.83
N SER A 190 -3.02 -3.72 -14.16
CA SER A 190 -1.96 -4.67 -14.46
C SER A 190 -1.39 -4.46 -15.87
N ASN A 191 -0.57 -3.42 -16.07
CA ASN A 191 0.14 -3.15 -17.33
C ASN A 191 1.46 -2.39 -17.08
N PHE A 192 2.34 -2.38 -18.08
CA PHE A 192 3.65 -1.73 -17.98
C PHE A 192 3.60 -0.19 -17.83
N ALA A 193 2.54 0.46 -18.35
CA ALA A 193 2.37 1.91 -18.17
C ALA A 193 2.15 2.26 -16.69
N HIS A 194 1.26 1.51 -16.01
CA HIS A 194 1.05 1.70 -14.58
C HIS A 194 2.27 1.28 -13.73
N LEU A 195 3.04 0.27 -14.15
CA LEU A 195 4.33 -0.02 -13.50
C LEU A 195 5.27 1.18 -13.55
N ALA A 196 5.37 1.86 -14.69
CA ALA A 196 6.19 3.08 -14.83
C ALA A 196 5.71 4.21 -13.91
N GLU A 197 4.38 4.37 -13.77
CA GLU A 197 3.80 5.35 -12.86
C GLU A 197 4.11 5.07 -11.38
N GLN A 198 4.23 3.78 -10.99
CA GLN A 198 4.55 3.42 -9.60
C GLN A 198 5.89 3.99 -9.13
N ILE A 199 6.88 4.05 -10.03
CA ILE A 199 8.18 4.63 -9.69
C ILE A 199 8.00 6.11 -9.32
N LYS A 200 7.31 6.87 -10.17
CA LYS A 200 7.02 8.29 -9.93
C LYS A 200 6.22 8.52 -8.65
N MET A 201 5.21 7.70 -8.42
CA MET A 201 4.39 7.76 -7.20
C MET A 201 5.24 7.55 -5.95
N GLY A 202 6.07 6.49 -5.90
CA GLY A 202 6.93 6.21 -4.76
C GLY A 202 7.94 7.34 -4.49
N LEU A 203 8.51 7.93 -5.54
CA LEU A 203 9.42 9.07 -5.41
C LEU A 203 8.71 10.31 -4.87
N ASN A 204 7.50 10.61 -5.35
CA ASN A 204 6.71 11.75 -4.88
C ASN A 204 6.22 11.55 -3.44
N MET A 205 5.86 10.33 -3.04
CA MET A 205 5.53 10.01 -1.65
C MET A 205 6.74 10.24 -0.73
N GLY A 206 7.94 9.81 -1.14
CA GLY A 206 9.19 10.07 -0.41
C GLY A 206 9.44 11.56 -0.21
N VAL A 207 9.35 12.37 -1.26
CA VAL A 207 9.51 13.85 -1.19
C VAL A 207 8.42 14.48 -0.30
N SER A 208 7.23 13.90 -0.26
CA SER A 208 6.12 14.35 0.61
C SER A 208 6.29 13.93 2.08
N GLY A 209 7.41 13.27 2.44
CA GLY A 209 7.69 12.82 3.79
C GLY A 209 7.03 11.50 4.17
N ILE A 210 6.55 10.71 3.21
CA ILE A 210 5.97 9.38 3.43
C ILE A 210 6.85 8.35 2.72
N SER A 211 7.90 7.90 3.41
CA SER A 211 8.85 6.92 2.88
C SER A 211 8.36 5.47 3.01
N TRP A 212 7.44 5.20 3.95
CA TRP A 212 6.82 3.89 4.07
C TRP A 212 5.79 3.73 2.96
N TRP A 213 6.26 3.16 1.85
CA TRP A 213 5.48 3.05 0.62
C TRP A 213 5.61 1.67 0.01
N THR A 214 4.55 1.24 -0.65
CA THR A 214 4.47 -0.02 -1.39
C THR A 214 3.54 0.10 -2.60
N THR A 215 3.41 -0.97 -3.35
CA THR A 215 2.52 -1.12 -4.50
C THR A 215 1.98 -2.55 -4.54
N ASP A 216 0.87 -2.75 -5.20
CA ASP A 216 0.37 -4.08 -5.51
C ASP A 216 1.22 -4.67 -6.63
N ILE A 217 2.07 -5.65 -6.30
CA ILE A 217 2.97 -6.26 -7.28
C ILE A 217 2.15 -6.97 -8.37
N GLY A 218 2.35 -6.53 -9.60
CA GLY A 218 1.61 -6.99 -10.77
C GLY A 218 0.38 -6.15 -11.11
N GLY A 219 0.14 -5.05 -10.38
CA GLY A 219 -1.09 -4.26 -10.41
C GLY A 219 -2.24 -4.95 -9.68
N PHE A 220 -3.31 -4.21 -9.37
CA PHE A 220 -4.48 -4.77 -8.71
C PHE A 220 -5.47 -5.37 -9.72
N SER A 221 -5.90 -4.59 -10.72
CA SER A 221 -7.00 -4.96 -11.62
C SER A 221 -6.54 -5.49 -12.98
N TYR A 222 -7.33 -6.39 -13.57
CA TYR A 222 -7.20 -6.92 -14.93
C TYR A 222 -5.96 -7.79 -15.20
N GLY A 223 -5.27 -8.25 -14.18
CA GLY A 223 -4.17 -9.22 -14.34
C GLY A 223 -4.70 -10.59 -14.76
N LYS A 224 -4.23 -11.11 -15.91
CA LYS A 224 -4.65 -12.39 -16.48
C LYS A 224 -3.54 -13.43 -16.31
N PRO A 225 -3.66 -14.38 -15.38
CA PRO A 225 -2.61 -15.36 -15.10
C PRO A 225 -2.14 -16.17 -16.32
N GLU A 226 -3.01 -16.35 -17.32
CA GLU A 226 -2.69 -17.10 -18.53
C GLU A 226 -1.96 -16.27 -19.61
N ASP A 227 -1.95 -14.93 -19.47
CA ASP A 227 -1.34 -14.04 -20.45
C ASP A 227 0.19 -13.96 -20.23
N PRO A 228 1.01 -14.33 -21.25
CA PRO A 228 2.46 -14.22 -21.15
C PRO A 228 2.97 -12.80 -20.87
N GLU A 229 2.31 -11.76 -21.38
CA GLU A 229 2.65 -10.37 -21.10
C GLU A 229 2.42 -10.06 -19.62
N PHE A 230 1.29 -10.49 -19.06
CA PHE A 230 1.02 -10.32 -17.63
C PHE A 230 2.03 -11.07 -16.76
N ARG A 231 2.43 -12.28 -17.12
CA ARG A 231 3.46 -13.05 -16.38
C ARG A 231 4.80 -12.33 -16.37
N GLU A 232 5.24 -11.79 -17.51
CA GLU A 232 6.46 -10.97 -17.55
C GLU A 232 6.29 -9.68 -16.74
N LEU A 233 5.16 -8.99 -16.86
CA LEU A 233 4.84 -7.82 -16.04
C LEU A 233 4.94 -8.12 -14.55
N LEU A 234 4.34 -9.22 -14.10
CA LEU A 234 4.37 -9.64 -12.69
C LEU A 234 5.82 -9.84 -12.21
N ILE A 235 6.66 -10.52 -13.00
CA ILE A 235 8.08 -10.72 -12.68
C ILE A 235 8.81 -9.36 -12.60
N ARG A 236 8.61 -8.46 -13.59
CA ARG A 236 9.25 -7.14 -13.62
C ARG A 236 8.79 -6.25 -12.47
N TRP A 237 7.51 -6.33 -12.12
CA TRP A 237 6.97 -5.62 -10.96
C TRP A 237 7.49 -6.19 -9.65
N PHE A 238 7.67 -7.51 -9.59
CA PHE A 238 8.26 -8.16 -8.41
C PHE A 238 9.73 -7.71 -8.20
N GLN A 239 10.51 -7.64 -9.27
CA GLN A 239 11.87 -7.09 -9.24
C GLN A 239 11.91 -5.66 -8.72
N PHE A 240 10.97 -4.80 -9.15
CA PHE A 240 10.80 -3.46 -8.63
C PHE A 240 10.39 -3.47 -7.14
N GLY A 241 9.39 -4.30 -6.78
CA GLY A 241 8.88 -4.40 -5.40
C GLY A 241 9.93 -4.85 -4.38
N VAL A 242 10.92 -5.63 -4.78
CA VAL A 242 12.06 -6.02 -3.92
C VAL A 242 12.88 -4.79 -3.50
N PHE A 243 12.99 -3.78 -4.36
CA PHE A 243 13.66 -2.50 -4.11
C PHE A 243 12.67 -1.37 -3.81
N CYS A 244 11.53 -1.69 -3.25
CA CYS A 244 10.62 -0.75 -2.58
C CYS A 244 10.85 -0.79 -1.05
N PRO A 245 10.49 0.27 -0.32
CA PRO A 245 10.55 0.26 1.15
C PRO A 245 9.85 -0.95 1.75
N VAL A 246 8.65 -1.27 1.27
CA VAL A 246 7.90 -2.47 1.65
C VAL A 246 7.56 -3.30 0.42
N THR A 247 7.75 -4.62 0.50
CA THR A 247 7.39 -5.57 -0.55
C THR A 247 6.02 -6.16 -0.24
N ARG A 248 5.06 -6.03 -1.16
CA ARG A 248 3.68 -6.50 -1.00
C ARG A 248 3.20 -7.20 -2.27
N LEU A 249 2.80 -8.46 -2.17
CA LEU A 249 2.09 -9.18 -3.23
C LEU A 249 0.59 -9.08 -2.95
N HIS A 250 -0.14 -8.44 -3.84
CA HIS A 250 -1.59 -8.30 -3.78
C HIS A 250 -2.15 -8.04 -5.17
N GLY A 251 -3.44 -8.36 -5.37
CA GLY A 251 -4.15 -8.07 -6.61
C GLY A 251 -5.39 -8.94 -6.78
N ASN A 252 -6.34 -8.45 -7.57
CA ASN A 252 -7.53 -9.15 -7.99
C ASN A 252 -7.32 -9.68 -9.42
N ARG A 253 -7.13 -10.99 -9.58
CA ARG A 253 -6.77 -11.62 -10.86
C ARG A 253 -8.01 -12.10 -11.62
N GLU A 254 -7.92 -12.01 -12.95
CA GLU A 254 -8.96 -12.55 -13.82
C GLU A 254 -8.91 -14.10 -13.88
N PRO A 255 -10.06 -14.80 -13.98
CA PRO A 255 -11.40 -14.23 -13.98
C PRO A 255 -11.85 -13.78 -12.58
N THR A 256 -12.49 -12.61 -12.50
CA THR A 256 -13.02 -12.04 -11.26
C THR A 256 -14.43 -12.56 -10.92
N ASN A 257 -14.76 -13.76 -11.33
CA ASN A 257 -16.04 -14.41 -11.06
C ASN A 257 -16.16 -14.98 -9.62
N MET A 258 -15.09 -14.93 -8.87
CA MET A 258 -15.03 -15.24 -7.44
C MET A 258 -14.82 -13.95 -6.65
N MET A 259 -15.23 -13.92 -5.39
CA MET A 259 -15.07 -12.72 -4.54
C MET A 259 -13.63 -12.24 -4.42
N SER A 260 -12.66 -13.16 -4.33
CA SER A 260 -11.24 -12.88 -4.22
C SER A 260 -10.50 -12.84 -5.57
N GLY A 261 -11.22 -12.97 -6.70
CA GLY A 261 -10.60 -13.19 -8.00
C GLY A 261 -9.97 -14.58 -8.14
N ALA A 262 -9.17 -14.77 -9.19
CA ALA A 262 -8.36 -15.98 -9.36
C ALA A 262 -7.19 -16.00 -8.35
N PRO A 263 -6.62 -17.20 -8.07
CA PRO A 263 -5.47 -17.34 -7.18
C PRO A 263 -4.31 -16.40 -7.51
N ASN A 264 -3.67 -15.83 -6.49
CA ASN A 264 -2.60 -14.83 -6.61
C ASN A 264 -1.34 -15.18 -5.78
N GLU A 265 -1.19 -16.44 -5.39
CA GLU A 265 0.00 -16.93 -4.70
C GLU A 265 1.14 -17.13 -5.71
N LEU A 266 2.40 -17.15 -5.24
CA LEU A 266 3.59 -17.29 -6.09
C LEU A 266 3.50 -18.47 -7.07
N TRP A 267 2.93 -19.61 -6.63
CA TRP A 267 2.79 -20.83 -7.42
C TRP A 267 1.63 -20.79 -8.43
N SER A 268 0.76 -19.80 -8.38
CA SER A 268 -0.43 -19.71 -9.23
C SER A 268 -0.13 -19.34 -10.69
N PHE A 269 1.09 -18.84 -10.97
CA PHE A 269 1.50 -18.35 -12.29
C PHE A 269 2.40 -19.32 -13.05
N GLY A 270 2.54 -20.55 -12.54
CA GLY A 270 3.36 -21.60 -13.12
C GLY A 270 4.81 -21.65 -12.58
N PRO A 271 5.50 -22.78 -12.79
CA PRO A 271 6.76 -23.06 -12.09
C PRO A 271 7.92 -22.12 -12.46
N GLU A 272 7.93 -21.56 -13.67
CA GLU A 272 8.95 -20.59 -14.08
C GLU A 272 8.76 -19.26 -13.33
N CYS A 273 7.54 -18.72 -13.28
CA CYS A 273 7.24 -17.50 -12.54
C CYS A 273 7.48 -17.69 -11.03
N GLU A 274 7.04 -18.82 -10.47
CA GLU A 274 7.27 -19.17 -9.07
C GLU A 274 8.75 -19.14 -8.73
N LYS A 275 9.59 -19.81 -9.56
CA LYS A 275 11.04 -19.82 -9.34
C LYS A 275 11.63 -18.41 -9.38
N LEU A 276 11.30 -17.62 -10.40
CA LEU A 276 11.84 -16.27 -10.57
C LEU A 276 11.44 -15.34 -9.41
N MET A 277 10.18 -15.42 -8.94
CA MET A 277 9.72 -14.64 -7.80
C MET A 277 10.35 -15.13 -6.49
N ALA A 278 10.53 -16.44 -6.30
CA ALA A 278 11.20 -16.99 -5.13
C ALA A 278 12.68 -16.56 -5.08
N ASP A 279 13.37 -16.53 -6.22
CA ASP A 279 14.75 -16.02 -6.30
C ASP A 279 14.80 -14.52 -5.90
N GLN A 280 13.81 -13.73 -6.28
CA GLN A 280 13.71 -12.31 -5.86
C GLN A 280 13.43 -12.16 -4.36
N LEU A 281 12.66 -13.05 -3.72
CA LEU A 281 12.48 -13.05 -2.27
C LEU A 281 13.80 -13.33 -1.53
N GLN A 282 14.69 -14.16 -2.08
CA GLN A 282 16.04 -14.34 -1.51
C GLN A 282 16.86 -13.05 -1.58
N VAL A 283 16.75 -12.30 -2.69
CA VAL A 283 17.38 -10.97 -2.80
C VAL A 283 16.82 -10.01 -1.74
N ARG A 284 15.49 -10.00 -1.55
CA ARG A 284 14.84 -9.17 -0.52
C ARG A 284 15.29 -9.53 0.88
N GLU A 285 15.40 -10.82 1.18
CA GLU A 285 15.86 -11.29 2.49
C GLU A 285 17.30 -10.87 2.76
N ALA A 286 18.18 -10.97 1.76
CA ALA A 286 19.56 -10.48 1.87
C ALA A 286 19.64 -8.95 2.07
N LEU A 287 18.68 -8.20 1.56
CA LEU A 287 18.57 -6.73 1.75
C LEU A 287 17.92 -6.35 3.10
N ARG A 288 17.35 -7.27 3.87
CA ARG A 288 16.62 -6.97 5.11
C ARG A 288 17.39 -6.04 6.06
N PRO A 289 18.64 -6.32 6.43
CA PRO A 289 19.39 -5.43 7.34
C PRO A 289 19.60 -4.03 6.75
N TYR A 290 19.84 -3.96 5.44
CA TYR A 290 20.00 -2.69 4.73
C TYR A 290 18.71 -1.86 4.74
N VAL A 291 17.58 -2.50 4.45
CA VAL A 291 16.26 -1.84 4.46
C VAL A 291 15.95 -1.29 5.85
N HIS A 292 16.17 -2.10 6.91
CA HIS A 292 15.99 -1.63 8.29
C HIS A 292 16.84 -0.39 8.59
N ALA A 293 18.13 -0.42 8.25
CA ALA A 293 19.02 0.73 8.48
C ALA A 293 18.54 2.00 7.73
N GLN A 294 18.05 1.86 6.49
CA GLN A 294 17.50 2.99 5.73
C GLN A 294 16.17 3.50 6.31
N MET A 295 15.32 2.62 6.85
CA MET A 295 14.07 3.00 7.51
C MET A 295 14.35 3.67 8.88
N ASP A 296 15.34 3.20 9.64
CA ASP A 296 15.79 3.84 10.86
C ASP A 296 16.30 5.26 10.58
N ARG A 297 17.07 5.43 9.51
CA ARG A 297 17.52 6.75 9.06
C ARG A 297 16.34 7.66 8.69
N TYR A 298 15.38 7.15 7.91
CA TYR A 298 14.17 7.92 7.61
C TYR A 298 13.45 8.37 8.88
N SER A 299 13.32 7.50 9.87
CA SER A 299 12.69 7.84 11.15
C SER A 299 13.48 8.91 11.95
N ALA A 300 14.80 8.93 11.78
CA ALA A 300 15.67 9.86 12.49
C ALA A 300 15.76 11.26 11.85
N ASP A 301 15.85 11.34 10.52
CA ASP A 301 16.15 12.59 9.81
C ASP A 301 15.19 12.90 8.62
N GLY A 302 14.22 12.02 8.34
CA GLY A 302 13.26 12.19 7.25
C GLY A 302 13.79 11.84 5.88
N THR A 303 15.01 11.29 5.75
CA THR A 303 15.59 10.92 4.45
C THR A 303 14.83 9.74 3.83
N PRO A 304 14.14 9.91 2.69
CA PRO A 304 13.34 8.82 2.13
C PRO A 304 14.21 7.69 1.58
N VAL A 305 13.69 6.47 1.67
CA VAL A 305 14.39 5.27 1.16
C VAL A 305 14.43 5.24 -0.37
N MET A 306 13.34 5.64 -1.04
CA MET A 306 13.32 5.85 -2.48
C MET A 306 13.56 7.33 -2.79
N ARG A 307 14.63 7.64 -3.56
CA ARG A 307 14.98 9.01 -3.91
C ARG A 307 15.19 9.17 -5.40
N SER A 308 14.68 10.26 -5.97
CA SER A 308 15.01 10.60 -7.37
C SER A 308 16.52 10.83 -7.53
N LEU A 309 17.02 10.55 -8.73
CA LEU A 309 18.44 10.84 -9.01
C LEU A 309 18.75 12.32 -8.87
N ALA A 310 17.80 13.21 -9.23
CA ALA A 310 17.94 14.66 -9.05
C ALA A 310 18.09 15.08 -7.58
N MET A 311 17.38 14.41 -6.67
CA MET A 311 17.48 14.68 -5.23
C MET A 311 18.84 14.25 -4.67
N GLU A 312 19.33 13.10 -5.11
CA GLU A 312 20.61 12.54 -4.63
C GLU A 312 21.84 13.18 -5.29
N PHE A 313 21.73 13.60 -6.55
CA PHE A 313 22.81 14.20 -7.35
C PHE A 313 22.41 15.58 -7.86
N PRO A 314 22.17 16.57 -7.00
CA PRO A 314 21.65 17.90 -7.39
C PRO A 314 22.62 18.70 -8.27
N ASN A 315 23.91 18.35 -8.30
CA ASN A 315 24.94 18.99 -9.11
C ASN A 315 25.16 18.29 -10.46
N ASP A 316 24.33 17.30 -10.80
CA ASP A 316 24.37 16.61 -12.08
C ASP A 316 23.07 16.86 -12.87
N PRO A 317 23.02 17.86 -13.76
CA PRO A 317 21.82 18.25 -14.49
C PRO A 317 21.19 17.12 -15.33
N GLU A 318 21.98 16.12 -15.75
CA GLU A 318 21.52 14.99 -16.53
C GLU A 318 20.49 14.16 -15.75
N THR A 319 20.51 14.22 -14.41
CA THR A 319 19.58 13.47 -13.55
C THR A 319 18.18 14.06 -13.48
N PHE A 320 17.97 15.33 -13.86
CA PHE A 320 16.73 16.06 -13.60
C PHE A 320 15.53 15.57 -14.43
N GLY A 321 15.78 14.95 -15.57
CA GLY A 321 14.72 14.38 -16.41
C GLY A 321 14.54 12.87 -16.29
N ILE A 322 15.23 12.21 -15.35
CA ILE A 322 15.16 10.75 -15.19
C ILE A 322 14.06 10.38 -14.22
N GLU A 323 13.00 9.77 -14.75
CA GLU A 323 11.80 9.39 -13.99
C GLU A 323 11.64 7.86 -13.83
N ASP A 324 12.50 7.09 -14.49
CA ASP A 324 12.41 5.62 -14.60
C ASP A 324 13.58 4.87 -13.94
N ALA A 325 14.38 5.60 -13.15
CA ALA A 325 15.45 5.09 -12.31
C ALA A 325 15.56 5.90 -11.03
N TYR A 326 16.00 5.27 -9.95
CA TYR A 326 16.02 5.88 -8.62
C TYR A 326 17.11 5.30 -7.73
N MET A 327 17.45 6.00 -6.66
CA MET A 327 18.25 5.46 -5.56
C MET A 327 17.36 4.76 -4.56
N PHE A 328 17.73 3.53 -4.22
CA PHE A 328 17.17 2.78 -3.11
C PHE A 328 18.19 2.81 -1.95
N GLY A 329 17.89 3.62 -0.95
CA GLY A 329 18.86 3.98 0.08
C GLY A 329 20.07 4.69 -0.50
N ASP A 330 21.20 4.61 0.21
CA ASP A 330 22.43 5.33 -0.16
C ASP A 330 23.21 4.63 -1.28
N ASP A 331 23.05 3.30 -1.40
CA ASP A 331 23.99 2.47 -2.15
C ASP A 331 23.48 2.04 -3.53
N TYR A 332 22.19 1.83 -3.72
CA TYR A 332 21.68 1.14 -4.90
C TYR A 332 20.95 2.06 -5.87
N LEU A 333 21.45 2.16 -7.11
CA LEU A 333 20.72 2.71 -8.24
C LEU A 333 19.91 1.59 -8.89
N CYS A 334 18.61 1.74 -8.90
CA CYS A 334 17.65 0.78 -9.44
C CYS A 334 17.04 1.30 -10.74
N ALA A 335 17.00 0.46 -11.76
CA ALA A 335 16.48 0.81 -13.08
C ALA A 335 15.49 -0.27 -13.57
N PRO A 336 14.20 -0.20 -13.19
CA PRO A 336 13.18 -1.18 -13.55
C PRO A 336 12.98 -1.31 -15.06
N VAL A 337 12.59 -2.51 -15.51
CA VAL A 337 12.27 -2.79 -16.91
C VAL A 337 10.78 -2.50 -17.14
N LEU A 338 10.49 -1.57 -18.06
CA LEU A 338 9.16 -0.98 -18.24
C LEU A 338 8.51 -1.31 -19.59
N GLN A 339 9.02 -2.34 -20.27
CA GLN A 339 8.48 -2.78 -21.56
C GLN A 339 8.47 -4.30 -21.66
N TYR A 340 7.37 -4.84 -22.16
CA TYR A 340 7.27 -6.26 -22.46
C TYR A 340 8.35 -6.72 -23.44
N GLY A 341 8.98 -7.84 -23.17
CA GLY A 341 10.00 -8.45 -24.01
C GLY A 341 11.36 -7.76 -23.98
N ALA A 342 11.52 -6.64 -23.27
CA ALA A 342 12.83 -5.97 -23.18
C ALA A 342 13.83 -6.84 -22.37
N ARG A 343 15.06 -6.93 -22.89
CA ARG A 343 16.19 -7.65 -22.28
C ARG A 343 17.42 -6.78 -22.08
N SER A 344 17.29 -5.50 -22.35
CA SER A 344 18.26 -4.44 -22.03
C SER A 344 17.56 -3.10 -21.91
N ARG A 345 18.16 -2.15 -21.23
CA ARG A 345 17.68 -0.76 -21.20
C ARG A 345 18.82 0.23 -21.03
N LYS A 346 18.58 1.48 -21.44
CA LYS A 346 19.49 2.58 -21.14
C LYS A 346 19.39 2.97 -19.65
N VAL A 347 20.54 3.20 -19.03
CA VAL A 347 20.65 3.67 -17.65
C VAL A 347 21.71 4.78 -17.61
N TYR A 348 21.37 5.86 -16.95
CA TYR A 348 22.33 6.89 -16.61
C TYR A 348 22.98 6.56 -15.27
N LEU A 349 24.29 6.58 -15.24
CA LEU A 349 25.08 6.44 -14.01
C LEU A 349 25.57 7.83 -13.59
N PRO A 350 25.01 8.42 -12.50
CA PRO A 350 25.30 9.78 -12.09
C PRO A 350 26.78 10.04 -11.80
N LYS A 351 27.20 11.31 -11.99
CA LYS A 351 28.55 11.81 -11.69
C LYS A 351 28.83 11.83 -10.19
N GLY A 352 30.13 11.88 -9.86
CA GLY A 352 30.60 12.09 -8.48
C GLY A 352 30.86 10.79 -7.72
N THR A 353 30.61 9.65 -8.35
CA THR A 353 30.92 8.31 -7.81
C THR A 353 31.10 7.33 -8.95
N ASP A 354 31.75 6.20 -8.68
CA ASP A 354 31.77 5.05 -9.56
C ASP A 354 30.69 4.04 -9.18
N TRP A 355 30.38 3.16 -10.12
CA TRP A 355 29.27 2.20 -10.00
C TRP A 355 29.73 0.79 -10.29
N ALA A 356 29.21 -0.19 -9.60
CA ALA A 356 29.39 -1.60 -9.91
C ALA A 356 28.04 -2.25 -10.20
N CYS A 357 27.92 -3.00 -11.29
CA CYS A 357 26.74 -3.82 -11.53
C CYS A 357 26.57 -4.82 -10.37
N ASN A 358 25.44 -4.79 -9.71
CA ASN A 358 25.15 -5.63 -8.54
C ASN A 358 25.20 -7.13 -8.84
N TRP A 359 25.01 -7.50 -10.11
CA TRP A 359 24.90 -8.89 -10.53
C TRP A 359 26.22 -9.47 -11.06
N THR A 360 27.05 -8.65 -11.72
CA THR A 360 28.27 -9.10 -12.39
C THR A 360 29.54 -8.56 -11.76
N GLY A 361 29.42 -7.52 -10.91
CA GLY A 361 30.58 -6.79 -10.37
C GLY A 361 31.30 -5.89 -11.38
N SER A 362 30.83 -5.82 -12.63
CA SER A 362 31.42 -4.94 -13.65
C SER A 362 31.37 -3.48 -13.20
N ARG A 363 32.50 -2.77 -13.31
CA ARG A 363 32.65 -1.38 -12.84
C ARG A 363 32.47 -0.38 -13.98
N TYR A 364 31.89 0.77 -13.63
CA TYR A 364 31.63 1.89 -14.53
C TYR A 364 31.95 3.20 -13.83
N THR A 365 32.58 4.10 -14.52
CA THR A 365 32.75 5.49 -14.05
C THR A 365 31.40 6.21 -14.15
N GLY A 366 31.10 7.06 -13.21
CA GLY A 366 29.88 7.88 -13.25
C GLY A 366 29.93 8.95 -14.35
N GLY A 367 28.81 9.59 -14.64
CA GLY A 367 28.63 10.63 -15.64
C GLY A 367 28.42 10.11 -17.07
N GLN A 368 27.86 8.91 -17.24
CA GLN A 368 27.65 8.32 -18.56
C GLN A 368 26.34 7.55 -18.66
N TRP A 369 25.82 7.49 -19.89
CA TRP A 369 24.77 6.55 -20.26
C TRP A 369 25.36 5.22 -20.68
N ILE A 370 24.77 4.13 -20.20
CA ILE A 370 25.12 2.76 -20.61
C ILE A 370 23.89 2.03 -21.11
N VAL A 371 24.10 0.95 -21.86
CA VAL A 371 23.07 -0.05 -22.13
C VAL A 371 23.32 -1.21 -21.17
N ALA A 372 22.42 -1.40 -20.24
CA ALA A 372 22.51 -2.46 -19.23
C ALA A 372 21.69 -3.68 -19.67
N ASP A 373 22.26 -4.88 -19.52
CA ASP A 373 21.53 -6.13 -19.71
C ASP A 373 20.42 -6.26 -18.66
N ALA A 374 19.25 -6.72 -19.10
CA ALA A 374 18.07 -6.89 -18.30
C ALA A 374 17.36 -8.23 -18.62
N PRO A 375 18.03 -9.38 -18.46
CA PRO A 375 17.37 -10.67 -18.67
C PRO A 375 16.16 -10.81 -17.74
N ILE A 376 15.32 -11.81 -17.98
CA ILE A 376 14.06 -11.94 -17.22
C ILE A 376 14.28 -12.17 -15.72
N GLU A 377 15.40 -12.73 -15.35
CA GLU A 377 15.78 -13.09 -13.98
C GLU A 377 16.11 -11.88 -13.11
N ARG A 378 16.39 -10.70 -13.71
CA ARG A 378 16.83 -9.53 -12.96
C ARG A 378 16.62 -8.21 -13.69
N MET A 379 16.39 -7.14 -12.96
CA MET A 379 16.48 -5.78 -13.46
C MET A 379 17.90 -5.23 -13.27
N PRO A 380 18.31 -4.20 -14.03
CA PRO A 380 19.55 -3.49 -13.79
C PRO A 380 19.54 -2.82 -12.40
N VAL A 381 20.57 -3.15 -11.61
CA VAL A 381 20.86 -2.54 -10.30
C VAL A 381 22.37 -2.30 -10.24
N PHE A 382 22.73 -1.10 -9.80
CA PHE A 382 24.13 -0.71 -9.65
C PHE A 382 24.39 -0.28 -8.22
N LYS A 383 25.49 -0.75 -7.64
CA LYS A 383 25.94 -0.34 -6.32
C LYS A 383 26.97 0.76 -6.45
N ARG A 384 26.82 1.79 -5.60
CA ARG A 384 27.84 2.84 -5.46
C ARG A 384 29.13 2.24 -4.96
N VAL A 385 30.28 2.63 -5.58
CA VAL A 385 31.62 2.19 -5.18
C VAL A 385 32.54 3.42 -5.23
N GLY A 386 33.22 3.66 -4.14
CA GLY A 386 34.14 4.80 -4.06
C GLY A 386 34.48 5.14 -2.64
#